data_f462df54a5963a0c30b650f13b000a50
#
_entry.id   f462df54a5963a0c30b650f13b000a50
#
_cell.length_a   1.000
_cell.length_b   1.000
_cell.length_c   1.000
_cell.angle_alpha   90.00
_cell.angle_beta   90.00
_cell.angle_gamma   90.00
#
_symmetry.space_group_name_H-M   'P 1'
#
loop_
_entity.id
_entity.type
_entity.pdbx_description
1 polymer ?
#
loop_
_entity_poly.entity_id
_entity_poly.type
_entity_poly.pdbx_seq_one_letter_code
_entity_poly.pdbx_strand_id
1 'polypeptide(L)'
;MKKNKGKKKNSIFVNYSNKDFTIENLPHNRVEVFADLFKSRWRALLISGAIMFLFSLPLIASILGLNIMSSSLYASYLEGKIEAGIYHSNLFILNVAFSIANLLCLLLLSIPLAGLEKIFKIMVYYEMLDFKADFFKGIKENIGQTFILVLLTSFIFTLSNILVIFLLSSGSKGFVSTMAFFAPLILLFIFIMPSFLLSICSTPIYKNSMWVNFRNGYLLYFASSLPTLGFSLVLIAPLFLLLLGNLYVVLITLALYFLLYFPLGFLLFYIYSTYVFDKVINKTSYPKLVDKGIYRIKKK
;
A
#
# COMPACT_ATOMS: atom_id res chain seq x y z
N MET A 1 -0.03 5.36 57.07
CA MET A 1 -0.62 5.50 55.71
C MET A 1 0.44 5.93 54.73
N LYS A 2 1.03 4.98 53.96
CA LYS A 2 2.01 5.30 52.88
C LYS A 2 1.24 5.54 51.60
N LYS A 3 1.25 6.78 51.10
CA LYS A 3 0.74 7.14 49.78
C LYS A 3 1.60 6.49 48.68
N ASN A 4 1.06 5.46 48.02
CA ASN A 4 1.62 4.89 46.81
C ASN A 4 1.56 5.95 45.68
N LYS A 5 2.68 6.62 45.40
CA LYS A 5 2.85 7.46 44.21
C LYS A 5 2.97 6.51 43.02
N GLY A 6 1.84 6.20 42.39
CA GLY A 6 1.81 5.51 41.12
C GLY A 6 2.61 6.30 40.08
N LYS A 7 3.72 5.73 39.62
CA LYS A 7 4.47 6.24 38.45
C LYS A 7 3.51 6.35 37.29
N LYS A 8 3.09 7.56 36.94
CA LYS A 8 2.46 7.82 35.60
C LYS A 8 3.47 7.40 34.55
N LYS A 9 3.23 6.27 33.92
CA LYS A 9 3.86 5.94 32.62
C LYS A 9 3.42 7.01 31.64
N ASN A 10 4.28 7.99 31.38
CA ASN A 10 4.09 8.93 30.29
C ASN A 10 4.18 8.11 28.99
N SER A 11 3.05 7.70 28.48
CA SER A 11 2.96 7.15 27.13
C SER A 11 3.24 8.31 26.16
N ILE A 12 4.41 8.27 25.54
CA ILE A 12 4.91 9.26 24.57
C ILE A 12 3.94 9.44 23.38
N PHE A 13 2.94 8.58 23.26
CA PHE A 13 2.06 8.46 22.10
C PHE A 13 0.63 8.98 22.29
N VAL A 14 0.28 9.50 23.44
CA VAL A 14 -1.08 10.01 23.68
C VAL A 14 -1.00 11.48 24.04
N ASN A 15 -1.28 12.37 23.08
CA ASN A 15 -1.59 13.76 23.39
C ASN A 15 -3.02 13.80 23.94
N TYR A 16 -3.17 13.78 25.26
CA TYR A 16 -4.42 14.20 25.88
C TYR A 16 -4.51 15.72 25.71
N SER A 17 -5.28 16.20 24.75
CA SER A 17 -5.75 17.57 24.82
C SER A 17 -6.71 17.63 26.02
N ASN A 18 -6.47 18.54 26.97
CA ASN A 18 -7.37 18.80 28.10
C ASN A 18 -8.70 19.46 27.67
N LYS A 19 -9.08 19.37 26.40
CA LYS A 19 -10.37 19.85 25.92
C LYS A 19 -11.39 18.74 26.14
N ASP A 20 -12.42 19.02 26.91
CA ASP A 20 -13.57 18.15 27.02
C ASP A 20 -14.12 17.87 25.61
N PHE A 21 -14.12 16.60 25.22
CA PHE A 21 -14.68 16.18 23.95
C PHE A 21 -16.19 16.24 24.06
N THR A 22 -16.77 17.31 23.54
CA THR A 22 -18.22 17.35 23.30
C THR A 22 -18.55 16.51 22.06
N ILE A 23 -19.75 15.93 22.02
CA ILE A 23 -20.23 15.11 20.89
C ILE A 23 -20.14 15.89 19.56
N GLU A 24 -20.27 17.22 19.63
CA GLU A 24 -20.18 18.14 18.48
C GLU A 24 -18.75 18.21 17.87
N ASN A 25 -17.73 17.89 18.64
CA ASN A 25 -16.33 17.89 18.19
C ASN A 25 -15.88 16.55 17.61
N LEU A 26 -16.75 15.53 17.64
CA LEU A 26 -16.44 14.21 17.06
C LEU A 26 -16.77 14.20 15.56
N PRO A 27 -16.03 13.42 14.75
CA PRO A 27 -16.24 13.40 13.31
C PRO A 27 -17.63 12.84 12.95
N HIS A 28 -18.36 13.57 12.12
CA HIS A 28 -19.69 13.22 11.64
C HIS A 28 -19.69 12.57 10.27
N ASN A 29 -18.60 12.67 9.55
CA ASN A 29 -18.42 12.08 8.22
C ASN A 29 -16.98 11.58 8.02
N ARG A 30 -16.75 10.83 6.96
CA ARG A 30 -15.45 10.19 6.71
C ARG A 30 -14.32 11.17 6.34
N VAL A 31 -14.65 12.32 5.81
CA VAL A 31 -13.66 13.38 5.51
C VAL A 31 -13.18 14.00 6.82
N GLU A 32 -14.10 14.23 7.76
CA GLU A 32 -13.75 14.71 9.11
C GLU A 32 -12.92 13.66 9.87
N VAL A 33 -13.23 12.36 9.72
CA VAL A 33 -12.40 11.27 10.26
C VAL A 33 -10.96 11.37 9.76
N PHE A 34 -10.76 11.59 8.45
CA PHE A 34 -9.41 11.76 7.90
C PHE A 34 -8.70 12.98 8.50
N ALA A 35 -9.38 14.14 8.53
CA ALA A 35 -8.81 15.38 9.05
C ALA A 35 -8.47 15.28 10.56
N ASP A 36 -9.34 14.63 11.34
CA ASP A 36 -9.11 14.41 12.77
C ASP A 36 -7.94 13.44 13.02
N LEU A 37 -7.90 12.31 12.33
CA LEU A 37 -6.81 11.34 12.45
C LEU A 37 -5.47 11.94 12.00
N PHE A 38 -5.47 12.76 10.94
CA PHE A 38 -4.27 13.46 10.51
C PHE A 38 -3.74 14.40 11.60
N LYS A 39 -4.63 15.13 12.29
CA LYS A 39 -4.25 16.05 13.38
C LYS A 39 -3.88 15.32 14.67
N SER A 40 -4.68 14.33 15.08
CA SER A 40 -4.55 13.67 16.39
C SER A 40 -3.52 12.53 16.39
N ARG A 41 -3.32 11.85 15.25
CA ARG A 41 -2.50 10.64 15.12
C ARG A 41 -1.31 10.79 14.16
N TRP A 42 -0.90 12.02 13.82
CA TRP A 42 0.20 12.28 12.87
C TRP A 42 1.51 11.56 13.23
N ARG A 43 1.82 11.41 14.55
CA ARG A 43 2.99 10.66 15.01
C ARG A 43 2.92 9.18 14.63
N ALA A 44 1.75 8.56 14.77
CA ALA A 44 1.55 7.17 14.36
C ALA A 44 1.72 7.02 12.84
N LEU A 45 1.25 7.99 12.05
CA LEU A 45 1.44 8.01 10.60
C LEU A 45 2.92 8.14 10.22
N LEU A 46 3.68 9.02 10.87
CA LEU A 46 5.12 9.16 10.62
C LEU A 46 5.89 7.90 10.99
N ILE A 47 5.58 7.27 12.13
CA ILE A 47 6.20 6.00 12.52
C ILE A 47 5.86 4.90 11.50
N SER A 48 4.61 4.84 11.03
CA SER A 48 4.19 3.92 9.97
C SER A 48 5.00 4.11 8.69
N GLY A 49 5.20 5.37 8.28
CA GLY A 49 6.04 5.71 7.13
C GLY A 49 7.50 5.33 7.33
N ALA A 50 8.07 5.62 8.49
CA ALA A 50 9.46 5.26 8.79
C ALA A 50 9.68 3.74 8.75
N ILE A 51 8.75 2.95 9.27
CA ILE A 51 8.80 1.50 9.20
C ILE A 51 8.69 1.03 7.75
N MET A 52 7.73 1.54 6.98
CA MET A 52 7.59 1.19 5.56
C MET A 52 8.84 1.57 4.76
N PHE A 53 9.41 2.75 5.00
CA PHE A 53 10.64 3.19 4.36
C PHE A 53 11.81 2.25 4.68
N LEU A 54 12.01 1.89 5.95
CA LEU A 54 13.08 0.99 6.36
C LEU A 54 12.99 -0.36 5.62
N PHE A 55 11.81 -0.96 5.55
CA PHE A 55 11.60 -2.23 4.87
C PHE A 55 11.61 -2.11 3.33
N SER A 56 11.44 -0.91 2.78
CA SER A 56 11.52 -0.65 1.34
C SER A 56 12.96 -0.42 0.86
N LEU A 57 13.95 -0.25 1.74
CA LEU A 57 15.35 -0.01 1.36
C LEU A 57 15.91 -1.06 0.38
N PRO A 58 15.68 -2.38 0.53
CA PRO A 58 16.13 -3.36 -0.45
C PRO A 58 15.47 -3.16 -1.83
N LEU A 59 14.18 -2.80 -1.87
CA LEU A 59 13.48 -2.50 -3.12
C LEU A 59 14.04 -1.23 -3.78
N ILE A 60 14.27 -0.19 -3.00
CA ILE A 60 14.89 1.06 -3.47
C ILE A 60 16.28 0.77 -4.05
N ALA A 61 17.10 0.03 -3.33
CA ALA A 61 18.44 -0.36 -3.79
C ALA A 61 18.39 -1.18 -5.09
N SER A 62 17.44 -2.11 -5.21
CA SER A 62 17.25 -2.89 -6.44
C SER A 62 16.86 -2.01 -7.63
N ILE A 63 15.89 -1.08 -7.46
CA ILE A 63 15.47 -0.18 -8.54
C ILE A 63 16.62 0.77 -8.95
N LEU A 64 17.37 1.31 -7.99
CA LEU A 64 18.54 2.15 -8.27
C LEU A 64 19.66 1.36 -8.97
N GLY A 65 19.91 0.12 -8.53
CA GLY A 65 20.86 -0.78 -9.15
C GLY A 65 20.54 -1.05 -10.62
N LEU A 66 19.26 -1.33 -10.92
CA LEU A 66 18.81 -1.48 -12.31
C LEU A 66 19.08 -0.22 -13.13
N ASN A 67 18.74 0.96 -12.62
CA ASN A 67 18.97 2.23 -13.33
C ASN A 67 20.46 2.47 -13.61
N ILE A 68 21.33 2.26 -12.62
CA ILE A 68 22.78 2.47 -12.75
C ILE A 68 23.36 1.48 -13.77
N MET A 69 23.03 0.18 -13.65
CA MET A 69 23.55 -0.86 -14.54
C MET A 69 23.03 -0.70 -15.97
N SER A 70 21.76 -0.34 -16.17
CA SER A 70 21.20 -0.07 -17.49
C SER A 70 21.87 1.16 -18.15
N SER A 71 22.14 2.21 -17.38
CA SER A 71 22.83 3.42 -17.87
C SER A 71 24.28 3.11 -18.26
N SER A 72 25.01 2.32 -17.45
CA SER A 72 26.38 1.87 -17.76
C SER A 72 26.44 1.01 -19.02
N LEU A 73 25.47 0.09 -19.16
CA LEU A 73 25.36 -0.75 -20.36
C LEU A 73 25.08 0.09 -21.62
N TYR A 74 24.19 1.08 -21.50
CA TYR A 74 23.89 2.00 -22.58
C TYR A 74 25.10 2.87 -22.96
N ALA A 75 25.86 3.38 -22.00
CA ALA A 75 27.11 4.13 -22.28
C ALA A 75 28.12 3.27 -23.02
N SER A 76 28.32 1.99 -22.62
CA SER A 76 29.22 1.05 -23.30
C SER A 76 28.79 0.77 -24.75
N TYR A 77 27.46 0.74 -25.02
CA TYR A 77 26.94 0.61 -26.38
C TYR A 77 27.22 1.87 -27.22
N LEU A 78 27.01 3.07 -26.68
CA LEU A 78 27.29 4.34 -27.38
C LEU A 78 28.78 4.52 -27.70
N GLU A 79 29.66 4.03 -26.82
CA GLU A 79 31.12 4.04 -27.04
C GLU A 79 31.58 2.97 -28.07
N GLY A 80 30.68 2.17 -28.62
CA GLY A 80 31.01 1.11 -29.58
C GLY A 80 31.74 -0.09 -28.97
N LYS A 81 31.76 -0.21 -27.64
CA LYS A 81 32.41 -1.34 -26.93
C LYS A 81 31.61 -2.64 -27.03
N ILE A 82 30.31 -2.54 -27.28
CA ILE A 82 29.41 -3.69 -27.41
C ILE A 82 28.51 -3.53 -28.64
N GLU A 83 28.23 -4.63 -29.31
CA GLU A 83 27.31 -4.67 -30.46
C GLU A 83 25.86 -4.54 -30.01
N ALA A 84 24.99 -4.06 -30.92
CA ALA A 84 23.56 -3.87 -30.66
C ALA A 84 22.85 -5.15 -30.17
N GLY A 85 23.15 -6.30 -30.77
CA GLY A 85 22.60 -7.59 -30.38
C GLY A 85 22.95 -7.97 -28.94
N ILE A 86 24.21 -7.78 -28.56
CA ILE A 86 24.72 -8.05 -27.20
C ILE A 86 24.09 -7.06 -26.21
N TYR A 87 24.00 -5.78 -26.58
CA TYR A 87 23.34 -4.76 -25.76
C TYR A 87 21.90 -5.16 -25.41
N HIS A 88 21.07 -5.49 -26.40
CA HIS A 88 19.67 -5.86 -26.19
C HIS A 88 19.52 -7.14 -25.36
N SER A 89 20.36 -8.15 -25.63
CA SER A 89 20.37 -9.38 -24.84
C SER A 89 20.74 -9.14 -23.35
N ASN A 90 21.79 -8.38 -23.11
CA ASN A 90 22.23 -8.06 -21.74
C ASN A 90 21.19 -7.19 -21.02
N LEU A 91 20.56 -6.22 -21.70
CA LEU A 91 19.51 -5.40 -21.13
C LEU A 91 18.30 -6.25 -20.75
N PHE A 92 17.90 -7.22 -21.59
CA PHE A 92 16.82 -8.15 -21.28
C PHE A 92 17.14 -8.98 -20.03
N ILE A 93 18.31 -9.64 -19.99
CA ILE A 93 18.74 -10.46 -18.84
C ILE A 93 18.77 -9.63 -17.55
N LEU A 94 19.31 -8.41 -17.62
CA LEU A 94 19.40 -7.50 -16.50
C LEU A 94 18.00 -7.18 -15.95
N ASN A 95 17.07 -6.80 -16.82
CA ASN A 95 15.70 -6.46 -16.42
C ASN A 95 14.96 -7.66 -15.83
N VAL A 96 15.13 -8.88 -16.37
CA VAL A 96 14.54 -10.10 -15.81
C VAL A 96 15.10 -10.39 -14.43
N ALA A 97 16.42 -10.30 -14.24
CA ALA A 97 17.07 -10.53 -12.96
C ALA A 97 16.57 -9.54 -11.88
N PHE A 98 16.51 -8.25 -12.20
CA PHE A 98 15.99 -7.25 -11.27
C PHE A 98 14.47 -7.36 -11.04
N SER A 99 13.70 -7.84 -12.02
CA SER A 99 12.28 -8.13 -11.81
C SER A 99 12.07 -9.22 -10.77
N ILE A 100 12.89 -10.26 -10.79
CA ILE A 100 12.88 -11.34 -9.79
C ILE A 100 13.37 -10.80 -8.42
N ALA A 101 14.44 -10.02 -8.39
CA ALA A 101 14.91 -9.38 -7.16
C ALA A 101 13.85 -8.47 -6.55
N ASN A 102 13.17 -7.67 -7.35
CA ASN A 102 12.07 -6.81 -6.91
C ASN A 102 10.90 -7.61 -6.33
N LEU A 103 10.58 -8.79 -6.88
CA LEU A 103 9.56 -9.68 -6.30
C LEU A 103 9.93 -10.06 -4.87
N LEU A 104 11.18 -10.48 -4.62
CA LEU A 104 11.64 -10.82 -3.27
C LEU A 104 11.59 -9.60 -2.33
N CYS A 105 11.99 -8.42 -2.81
CA CYS A 105 11.92 -7.18 -2.04
C CYS A 105 10.46 -6.79 -1.71
N LEU A 106 9.53 -6.97 -2.64
CA LEU A 106 8.10 -6.74 -2.39
C LEU A 106 7.53 -7.69 -1.33
N LEU A 107 7.98 -8.95 -1.32
CA LEU A 107 7.59 -9.90 -0.28
C LEU A 107 8.04 -9.46 1.13
N LEU A 108 9.19 -8.81 1.26
CA LEU A 108 9.63 -8.25 2.55
C LEU A 108 8.69 -7.16 3.05
N LEU A 109 8.05 -6.39 2.17
CA LEU A 109 7.05 -5.38 2.54
C LEU A 109 5.77 -5.96 3.14
N SER A 110 5.51 -7.26 2.97
CA SER A 110 4.35 -7.90 3.61
C SER A 110 4.43 -7.87 5.13
N ILE A 111 5.64 -7.87 5.70
CA ILE A 111 5.85 -7.86 7.16
C ILE A 111 5.33 -6.57 7.80
N PRO A 112 5.84 -5.38 7.42
CA PRO A 112 5.31 -4.14 7.99
C PRO A 112 3.86 -3.90 7.59
N LEU A 113 3.45 -4.28 6.38
CA LEU A 113 2.07 -4.10 5.93
C LEU A 113 1.09 -4.85 6.83
N ALA A 114 1.37 -6.11 7.21
CA ALA A 114 0.55 -6.90 8.12
C ALA A 114 0.39 -6.25 9.51
N GLY A 115 1.44 -5.60 10.01
CA GLY A 115 1.39 -4.82 11.25
C GLY A 115 0.56 -3.54 11.10
N LEU A 116 0.78 -2.81 10.00
CA LEU A 116 0.14 -1.53 9.74
C LEU A 116 -1.36 -1.66 9.44
N GLU A 117 -1.80 -2.74 8.79
CA GLU A 117 -3.24 -3.02 8.61
C GLU A 117 -4.01 -2.94 9.93
N LYS A 118 -3.46 -3.51 10.99
CA LYS A 118 -4.08 -3.45 12.33
C LYS A 118 -4.01 -2.05 12.93
N ILE A 119 -2.90 -1.35 12.78
CA ILE A 119 -2.75 0.04 13.24
C ILE A 119 -3.81 0.92 12.58
N PHE A 120 -3.97 0.86 11.25
CA PHE A 120 -4.96 1.65 10.53
C PHE A 120 -6.40 1.29 10.91
N LYS A 121 -6.70 -0.01 11.13
CA LYS A 121 -7.99 -0.43 11.68
C LYS A 121 -8.29 0.25 13.01
N ILE A 122 -7.36 0.17 13.96
CA ILE A 122 -7.50 0.75 15.31
C ILE A 122 -7.70 2.27 15.21
N MET A 123 -6.94 2.93 14.33
CA MET A 123 -7.06 4.37 14.12
C MET A 123 -8.44 4.75 13.57
N VAL A 124 -8.89 4.11 12.50
CA VAL A 124 -10.16 4.44 11.82
C VAL A 124 -11.39 4.12 12.68
N TYR A 125 -11.30 3.09 13.53
CA TYR A 125 -12.37 2.72 14.45
C TYR A 125 -12.27 3.42 15.82
N TYR A 126 -11.34 4.38 15.99
CA TYR A 126 -11.11 5.11 17.24
C TYR A 126 -10.89 4.21 18.46
N GLU A 127 -10.25 3.05 18.22
CA GLU A 127 -9.85 2.17 19.31
C GLU A 127 -8.59 2.71 20.04
N MET A 128 -8.35 2.25 21.27
CA MET A 128 -7.13 2.63 21.98
C MET A 128 -5.91 2.04 21.28
N LEU A 129 -4.93 2.89 20.95
CA LEU A 129 -3.74 2.52 20.22
C LEU A 129 -2.52 2.45 21.14
N ASP A 130 -1.95 1.25 21.30
CA ASP A 130 -0.56 1.05 21.70
C ASP A 130 0.23 0.63 20.46
N PHE A 131 0.91 1.59 19.83
CA PHE A 131 1.53 1.37 18.51
C PHE A 131 2.44 0.13 18.49
N LYS A 132 3.31 -0.03 19.50
CA LYS A 132 4.27 -1.14 19.55
C LYS A 132 3.56 -2.48 19.72
N ALA A 133 2.70 -2.59 20.73
CA ALA A 133 1.99 -3.84 21.02
C ALA A 133 1.06 -4.23 19.87
N ASP A 134 0.30 -3.27 19.33
CA ASP A 134 -0.66 -3.50 18.27
C ASP A 134 0.00 -3.82 16.93
N PHE A 135 1.15 -3.20 16.62
CA PHE A 135 1.93 -3.49 15.42
C PHE A 135 2.42 -4.95 15.40
N PHE A 136 3.10 -5.40 16.46
CA PHE A 136 3.57 -6.78 16.53
C PHE A 136 2.43 -7.79 16.59
N LYS A 137 1.34 -7.45 17.27
CA LYS A 137 0.12 -8.27 17.29
C LYS A 137 -0.49 -8.34 15.89
N GLY A 138 -0.49 -7.24 15.13
CA GLY A 138 -0.94 -7.20 13.72
C GLY A 138 -0.11 -8.12 12.84
N ILE A 139 1.22 -8.08 12.93
CA ILE A 139 2.09 -9.01 12.21
C ILE A 139 1.69 -10.45 12.54
N LYS A 140 1.62 -10.81 13.82
CA LYS A 140 1.31 -12.17 14.24
C LYS A 140 -0.06 -12.67 13.74
N GLU A 141 -1.05 -11.80 13.71
CA GLU A 141 -2.42 -12.15 13.31
C GLU A 141 -2.62 -12.17 11.79
N ASN A 142 -1.97 -11.27 11.03
CA ASN A 142 -2.29 -11.02 9.63
C ASN A 142 -1.23 -11.50 8.64
N ILE A 143 0.04 -11.77 9.09
CA ILE A 143 1.17 -12.01 8.19
C ILE A 143 0.90 -13.12 7.18
N GLY A 144 0.25 -14.23 7.58
CA GLY A 144 -0.02 -15.33 6.67
C GLY A 144 -0.90 -14.94 5.49
N GLN A 145 -1.97 -14.18 5.75
CA GLN A 145 -2.87 -13.71 4.69
C GLN A 145 -2.23 -12.60 3.85
N THR A 146 -1.62 -11.63 4.49
CA THR A 146 -0.96 -10.50 3.82
C THR A 146 0.19 -10.97 2.94
N PHE A 147 1.02 -11.92 3.43
CA PHE A 147 2.13 -12.48 2.65
C PHE A 147 1.65 -13.15 1.36
N ILE A 148 0.59 -13.98 1.43
CA ILE A 148 0.08 -14.66 0.23
C ILE A 148 -0.58 -13.65 -0.73
N LEU A 149 -1.31 -12.66 -0.21
CA LEU A 149 -1.88 -11.60 -1.05
C LEU A 149 -0.78 -10.79 -1.76
N VAL A 150 0.29 -10.43 -1.05
CA VAL A 150 1.45 -9.73 -1.63
C VAL A 150 2.17 -10.63 -2.62
N LEU A 151 2.35 -11.92 -2.32
CA LEU A 151 2.99 -12.89 -3.22
C LEU A 151 2.24 -12.99 -4.56
N LEU A 152 0.92 -13.18 -4.51
CA LEU A 152 0.10 -13.29 -5.73
C LEU A 152 0.17 -12.00 -6.56
N THR A 153 0.02 -10.86 -5.92
CA THR A 153 0.03 -9.57 -6.62
C THR A 153 1.40 -9.23 -7.20
N SER A 154 2.48 -9.43 -6.42
CA SER A 154 3.85 -9.17 -6.88
C SER A 154 4.29 -10.17 -7.95
N PHE A 155 3.84 -11.42 -7.90
CA PHE A 155 4.10 -12.41 -8.94
C PHE A 155 3.45 -12.00 -10.26
N ILE A 156 2.16 -11.60 -10.25
CA ILE A 156 1.48 -11.12 -11.46
C ILE A 156 2.14 -9.84 -11.98
N PHE A 157 2.55 -8.93 -11.09
CA PHE A 157 3.29 -7.73 -11.47
C PHE A 157 4.62 -8.07 -12.16
N THR A 158 5.39 -9.01 -11.60
CA THR A 158 6.67 -9.45 -12.16
C THR A 158 6.49 -10.10 -13.51
N LEU A 159 5.50 -10.99 -13.68
CA LEU A 159 5.19 -11.61 -14.97
C LEU A 159 4.78 -10.57 -16.01
N SER A 160 3.93 -9.61 -15.63
CA SER A 160 3.51 -8.52 -16.50
C SER A 160 4.71 -7.67 -16.95
N ASN A 161 5.63 -7.37 -16.04
CA ASN A 161 6.84 -6.61 -16.35
C ASN A 161 7.78 -7.37 -17.31
N ILE A 162 8.03 -8.65 -17.05
CA ILE A 162 8.84 -9.49 -17.92
C ILE A 162 8.23 -9.59 -19.33
N LEU A 163 6.90 -9.76 -19.42
CA LEU A 163 6.22 -9.79 -20.72
C LEU A 163 6.37 -8.48 -21.49
N VAL A 164 6.21 -7.33 -20.79
CA VAL A 164 6.41 -6.01 -21.40
C VAL A 164 7.84 -5.85 -21.91
N ILE A 165 8.84 -6.22 -21.11
CA ILE A 165 10.26 -6.15 -21.49
C ILE A 165 10.55 -7.05 -22.69
N PHE A 166 10.00 -8.27 -22.71
CA PHE A 166 10.13 -9.21 -23.84
C PHE A 166 9.56 -8.63 -25.14
N LEU A 167 8.37 -8.03 -25.08
CA LEU A 167 7.73 -7.41 -26.25
C LEU A 167 8.52 -6.21 -26.77
N LEU A 168 9.08 -5.38 -25.89
CA LEU A 168 9.93 -4.25 -26.25
C LEU A 168 11.25 -4.72 -26.90
N SER A 169 11.85 -5.79 -26.37
CA SER A 169 13.11 -6.32 -26.88
C SER A 169 12.95 -7.07 -28.22
N SER A 170 11.80 -7.69 -28.48
CA SER A 170 11.53 -8.43 -29.71
C SER A 170 11.35 -7.55 -30.97
N GLY A 171 11.25 -6.22 -30.78
CA GLY A 171 11.05 -5.27 -31.88
C GLY A 171 9.73 -5.45 -32.65
N SER A 172 8.83 -6.29 -32.13
CA SER A 172 7.57 -6.59 -32.83
C SER A 172 6.67 -5.36 -32.86
N LYS A 173 6.33 -4.90 -34.04
CA LYS A 173 5.46 -3.76 -34.27
C LYS A 173 4.13 -4.26 -34.86
N GLY A 174 3.02 -3.85 -34.25
CA GLY A 174 1.69 -4.20 -34.74
C GLY A 174 0.62 -4.14 -33.67
N PHE A 175 -0.64 -4.24 -34.08
CA PHE A 175 -1.78 -4.17 -33.17
C PHE A 175 -1.72 -5.22 -32.05
N VAL A 176 -1.34 -6.47 -32.41
CA VAL A 176 -1.24 -7.58 -31.42
C VAL A 176 -0.18 -7.31 -30.37
N SER A 177 1.00 -6.81 -30.74
CA SER A 177 2.06 -6.49 -29.79
C SER A 177 1.69 -5.30 -28.91
N THR A 178 1.01 -4.30 -29.45
CA THR A 178 0.48 -3.16 -28.68
C THR A 178 -0.55 -3.63 -27.66
N MET A 179 -1.50 -4.47 -28.05
CA MET A 179 -2.49 -5.04 -27.14
C MET A 179 -1.84 -5.92 -26.05
N ALA A 180 -0.88 -6.75 -26.41
CA ALA A 180 -0.14 -7.59 -25.48
C ALA A 180 0.70 -6.77 -24.48
N PHE A 181 1.13 -5.56 -24.85
CA PHE A 181 1.80 -4.63 -23.97
C PHE A 181 0.82 -4.03 -22.93
N PHE A 182 -0.32 -3.55 -23.37
CA PHE A 182 -1.28 -2.87 -22.50
C PHE A 182 -2.13 -3.83 -21.66
N ALA A 183 -2.46 -5.02 -22.13
CA ALA A 183 -3.35 -5.95 -21.44
C ALA A 183 -2.88 -6.32 -20.02
N PRO A 184 -1.60 -6.67 -19.76
CA PRO A 184 -1.13 -6.96 -18.41
C PRO A 184 -1.19 -5.75 -17.49
N LEU A 185 -0.90 -4.55 -18.00
CA LEU A 185 -0.97 -3.30 -17.24
C LEU A 185 -2.41 -2.95 -16.87
N ILE A 186 -3.33 -3.08 -17.83
CA ILE A 186 -4.77 -2.88 -17.59
C ILE A 186 -5.26 -3.88 -16.54
N LEU A 187 -4.94 -5.16 -16.69
CA LEU A 187 -5.33 -6.20 -15.75
C LEU A 187 -4.81 -5.88 -14.33
N LEU A 188 -3.54 -5.51 -14.23
CA LEU A 188 -2.91 -5.21 -12.95
C LEU A 188 -3.53 -3.97 -12.27
N PHE A 189 -3.55 -2.83 -12.96
CA PHE A 189 -3.91 -1.55 -12.33
C PHE A 189 -5.42 -1.34 -12.21
N ILE A 190 -6.22 -1.91 -13.14
CA ILE A 190 -7.67 -1.73 -13.13
C ILE A 190 -8.36 -2.80 -12.28
N PHE A 191 -7.88 -4.05 -12.28
CA PHE A 191 -8.61 -5.15 -11.61
C PHE A 191 -7.90 -5.67 -10.36
N ILE A 192 -6.61 -6.00 -10.47
CA ILE A 192 -5.91 -6.71 -9.40
C ILE A 192 -5.59 -5.78 -8.24
N MET A 193 -4.99 -4.63 -8.50
CA MET A 193 -4.53 -3.70 -7.47
C MET A 193 -5.67 -3.15 -6.59
N PRO A 194 -6.82 -2.67 -7.14
CA PRO A 194 -7.93 -2.21 -6.32
C PRO A 194 -8.55 -3.33 -5.47
N SER A 195 -8.70 -4.53 -6.05
CA SER A 195 -9.24 -5.70 -5.34
C SER A 195 -8.30 -6.17 -4.22
N PHE A 196 -6.98 -6.16 -4.48
CA PHE A 196 -5.95 -6.46 -3.50
C PHE A 196 -5.98 -5.49 -2.32
N LEU A 197 -6.06 -4.20 -2.56
CA LEU A 197 -6.13 -3.19 -1.51
C LEU A 197 -7.37 -3.35 -0.63
N LEU A 198 -8.54 -3.65 -1.21
CA LEU A 198 -9.75 -3.96 -0.45
C LEU A 198 -9.59 -5.25 0.38
N SER A 199 -8.93 -6.27 -0.18
CA SER A 199 -8.66 -7.52 0.54
C SER A 199 -7.76 -7.28 1.75
N ILE A 200 -6.69 -6.50 1.60
CA ILE A 200 -5.79 -6.10 2.69
C ILE A 200 -6.55 -5.35 3.77
N CYS A 201 -7.35 -4.34 3.42
CA CYS A 201 -8.13 -3.60 4.41
C CYS A 201 -9.16 -4.47 5.14
N SER A 202 -9.67 -5.53 4.52
CA SER A 202 -10.64 -6.45 5.13
C SER A 202 -10.00 -7.44 6.11
N THR A 203 -8.73 -7.80 5.92
CA THR A 203 -8.01 -8.82 6.71
C THR A 203 -8.07 -8.57 8.23
N PRO A 204 -7.73 -7.39 8.76
CA PRO A 204 -7.76 -7.16 10.20
C PRO A 204 -9.18 -6.93 10.77
N ILE A 205 -10.18 -6.72 9.90
CA ILE A 205 -11.57 -6.44 10.31
C ILE A 205 -12.35 -7.76 10.45
N TYR A 206 -12.25 -8.62 9.43
CA TYR A 206 -12.98 -9.87 9.35
C TYR A 206 -12.05 -11.05 9.55
N LYS A 207 -12.36 -11.94 10.49
CA LYS A 207 -11.58 -13.18 10.73
C LYS A 207 -11.96 -14.28 9.73
N ASN A 208 -11.91 -13.96 8.45
CA ASN A 208 -12.21 -14.88 7.36
C ASN A 208 -10.96 -15.66 6.93
N SER A 209 -11.18 -16.78 6.22
CA SER A 209 -10.07 -17.44 5.52
C SER A 209 -9.55 -16.56 4.38
N MET A 210 -8.30 -16.76 3.98
CA MET A 210 -7.64 -16.00 2.92
C MET A 210 -8.44 -15.97 1.60
N TRP A 211 -8.93 -17.12 1.15
CA TRP A 211 -9.73 -17.22 -0.07
C TRP A 211 -11.04 -16.44 -0.01
N VAL A 212 -11.67 -16.43 1.15
CA VAL A 212 -12.89 -15.64 1.38
C VAL A 212 -12.56 -14.14 1.31
N ASN A 213 -11.47 -13.70 1.95
CA ASN A 213 -11.05 -12.29 1.89
C ASN A 213 -10.67 -11.86 0.47
N PHE A 214 -9.96 -12.70 -0.27
CA PHE A 214 -9.60 -12.43 -1.66
C PHE A 214 -10.84 -12.33 -2.55
N ARG A 215 -11.74 -13.33 -2.50
CA ARG A 215 -13.01 -13.30 -3.23
C ARG A 215 -13.86 -12.08 -2.87
N ASN A 216 -13.93 -11.76 -1.58
CA ASN A 216 -14.68 -10.59 -1.12
C ASN A 216 -14.06 -9.29 -1.64
N GLY A 217 -12.74 -9.16 -1.70
CA GLY A 217 -12.06 -8.02 -2.29
C GLY A 217 -12.48 -7.77 -3.74
N TYR A 218 -12.56 -8.82 -4.55
CA TYR A 218 -13.08 -8.73 -5.93
C TYR A 218 -14.55 -8.32 -5.97
N LEU A 219 -15.41 -8.98 -5.19
CA LEU A 219 -16.84 -8.66 -5.16
C LEU A 219 -17.10 -7.22 -4.71
N LEU A 220 -16.37 -6.75 -3.71
CA LEU A 220 -16.44 -5.38 -3.22
C LEU A 220 -15.95 -4.37 -4.27
N TYR A 221 -14.90 -4.72 -5.01
CA TYR A 221 -14.42 -3.91 -6.12
C TYR A 221 -15.51 -3.77 -7.19
N PHE A 222 -16.14 -4.84 -7.64
CA PHE A 222 -17.21 -4.76 -8.63
C PHE A 222 -18.45 -4.01 -8.12
N ALA A 223 -18.75 -4.09 -6.82
CA ALA A 223 -19.84 -3.34 -6.21
C ALA A 223 -19.59 -1.82 -6.13
N SER A 224 -18.34 -1.38 -6.24
CA SER A 224 -17.92 0.03 -6.14
C SER A 224 -16.71 0.34 -7.04
N SER A 225 -16.71 -0.16 -8.27
CA SER A 225 -15.54 -0.20 -9.17
C SER A 225 -14.91 1.17 -9.41
N LEU A 226 -15.67 2.14 -9.90
CA LEU A 226 -15.13 3.44 -10.30
C LEU A 226 -14.53 4.24 -9.14
N PRO A 227 -15.20 4.40 -7.97
CA PRO A 227 -14.59 5.05 -6.84
C PRO A 227 -13.37 4.30 -6.29
N THR A 228 -13.42 2.97 -6.22
CA THR A 228 -12.29 2.16 -5.75
C THR A 228 -11.08 2.32 -6.65
N LEU A 229 -11.29 2.32 -7.97
CA LEU A 229 -10.23 2.59 -8.94
C LEU A 229 -9.63 3.99 -8.71
N GLY A 230 -10.46 5.02 -8.55
CA GLY A 230 -10.00 6.39 -8.28
C GLY A 230 -9.11 6.47 -7.04
N PHE A 231 -9.54 5.91 -5.91
CA PHE A 231 -8.75 5.92 -4.68
C PHE A 231 -7.46 5.07 -4.79
N SER A 232 -7.49 3.94 -5.51
CA SER A 232 -6.28 3.14 -5.75
C SER A 232 -5.28 3.86 -6.65
N LEU A 233 -5.75 4.57 -7.70
CA LEU A 233 -4.89 5.38 -8.55
C LEU A 233 -4.27 6.55 -7.78
N VAL A 234 -5.02 7.22 -6.90
CA VAL A 234 -4.45 8.24 -6.02
C VAL A 234 -3.33 7.65 -5.19
N LEU A 235 -3.48 6.47 -4.60
CA LEU A 235 -2.43 5.84 -3.78
C LEU A 235 -1.14 5.59 -4.56
N ILE A 236 -1.20 5.22 -5.84
CA ILE A 236 -0.03 4.90 -6.66
C ILE A 236 0.46 6.08 -7.51
N ALA A 237 -0.29 7.19 -7.60
CA ALA A 237 0.00 8.31 -8.47
C ALA A 237 1.45 8.84 -8.40
N PRO A 238 2.08 9.00 -7.23
CA PRO A 238 3.47 9.48 -7.17
C PRO A 238 4.47 8.53 -7.84
N LEU A 239 4.16 7.22 -7.91
CA LEU A 239 5.06 6.24 -8.52
C LEU A 239 5.18 6.43 -10.05
N PHE A 240 4.25 7.13 -10.70
CA PHE A 240 4.39 7.49 -12.12
C PHE A 240 5.58 8.43 -12.38
N LEU A 241 6.08 9.16 -11.38
CA LEU A 241 7.30 9.95 -11.52
C LEU A 241 8.55 9.09 -11.77
N LEU A 242 8.52 7.80 -11.44
CA LEU A 242 9.59 6.86 -11.74
C LEU A 242 9.80 6.70 -13.25
N LEU A 243 8.77 6.94 -14.06
CA LEU A 243 8.84 6.89 -15.53
C LEU A 243 9.74 7.95 -16.15
N LEU A 244 10.07 9.01 -15.38
CA LEU A 244 11.01 10.05 -15.85
C LEU A 244 12.46 9.53 -15.97
N GLY A 245 12.80 8.38 -15.39
CA GLY A 245 14.07 7.69 -15.53
C GLY A 245 15.29 8.42 -14.93
N ASN A 246 15.11 9.58 -14.31
CA ASN A 246 16.19 10.32 -13.66
C ASN A 246 16.48 9.71 -12.28
N LEU A 247 17.75 9.35 -12.02
CA LEU A 247 18.17 8.68 -10.79
C LEU A 247 17.78 9.45 -9.53
N TYR A 248 17.95 10.79 -9.52
CA TYR A 248 17.59 11.62 -8.37
C TYR A 248 16.08 11.68 -8.15
N VAL A 249 15.31 11.77 -9.23
CA VAL A 249 13.85 11.76 -9.18
C VAL A 249 13.37 10.41 -8.63
N VAL A 250 13.94 9.31 -9.09
CA VAL A 250 13.63 7.95 -8.59
C VAL A 250 13.89 7.84 -7.09
N LEU A 251 15.08 8.24 -6.64
CA LEU A 251 15.47 8.19 -5.22
C LEU A 251 14.53 9.01 -4.34
N ILE A 252 14.34 10.30 -4.70
CA ILE A 252 13.50 11.23 -3.93
C ILE A 252 12.05 10.74 -3.90
N THR A 253 11.52 10.31 -5.05
CA THR A 253 10.14 9.82 -5.16
C THR A 253 9.92 8.61 -4.27
N LEU A 254 10.79 7.60 -4.33
CA LEU A 254 10.64 6.39 -3.51
C LEU A 254 10.78 6.70 -2.02
N ALA A 255 11.74 7.55 -1.65
CA ALA A 255 11.92 7.94 -0.25
C ALA A 255 10.68 8.67 0.30
N LEU A 256 10.20 9.70 -0.39
CA LEU A 256 9.02 10.46 0.03
C LEU A 256 7.74 9.62 -0.05
N TYR A 257 7.65 8.72 -1.04
CA TYR A 257 6.52 7.82 -1.17
C TYR A 257 6.35 6.95 0.06
N PHE A 258 7.37 6.20 0.45
CA PHE A 258 7.25 5.28 1.58
C PHE A 258 7.20 6.00 2.93
N LEU A 259 7.95 7.13 3.08
CA LEU A 259 8.02 7.85 4.35
C LEU A 259 6.74 8.64 4.66
N LEU A 260 6.16 9.31 3.66
CA LEU A 260 5.07 10.27 3.88
C LEU A 260 3.80 9.90 3.11
N TYR A 261 3.94 9.64 1.81
CA TYR A 261 2.76 9.50 0.96
C TYR A 261 2.00 8.21 1.19
N PHE A 262 2.71 7.09 1.30
CA PHE A 262 2.07 5.77 1.51
C PHE A 262 1.21 5.74 2.78
N PRO A 263 1.68 6.13 3.98
CA PRO A 263 0.83 6.09 5.16
C PRO A 263 -0.39 7.00 5.07
N LEU A 264 -0.27 8.17 4.43
CA LEU A 264 -1.41 9.08 4.22
C LEU A 264 -2.40 8.54 3.19
N GLY A 265 -1.91 8.09 2.05
CA GLY A 265 -2.73 7.52 0.98
C GLY A 265 -3.41 6.23 1.41
N PHE A 266 -2.70 5.37 2.18
CA PHE A 266 -3.26 4.14 2.72
C PHE A 266 -4.32 4.42 3.79
N LEU A 267 -4.12 5.42 4.67
CA LEU A 267 -5.15 5.88 5.59
C LEU A 267 -6.42 6.33 4.85
N LEU A 268 -6.24 7.15 3.81
CA LEU A 268 -7.34 7.62 2.99
C LEU A 268 -8.09 6.46 2.33
N PHE A 269 -7.36 5.51 1.74
CA PHE A 269 -7.93 4.30 1.14
C PHE A 269 -8.62 3.43 2.19
N TYR A 270 -8.04 3.31 3.39
CA TYR A 270 -8.63 2.52 4.49
C TYR A 270 -9.97 3.10 4.95
N ILE A 271 -10.05 4.42 5.12
CA ILE A 271 -11.31 5.12 5.45
C ILE A 271 -12.35 4.91 4.35
N TYR A 272 -11.95 5.01 3.08
CA TYR A 272 -12.82 4.72 1.95
C TYR A 272 -13.29 3.25 1.97
N SER A 273 -12.38 2.29 2.20
CA SER A 273 -12.73 0.86 2.23
C SER A 273 -13.77 0.55 3.31
N THR A 274 -13.70 1.17 4.50
CA THR A 274 -14.73 1.00 5.53
C THR A 274 -16.10 1.50 5.07
N TYR A 275 -16.17 2.56 4.24
CA TYR A 275 -17.43 2.98 3.61
C TYR A 275 -18.01 1.91 2.68
N VAL A 276 -17.16 1.29 1.85
CA VAL A 276 -17.58 0.21 0.96
C VAL A 276 -18.07 -0.99 1.77
N PHE A 277 -17.34 -1.35 2.84
CA PHE A 277 -17.71 -2.44 3.74
C PHE A 277 -19.06 -2.20 4.42
N ASP A 278 -19.31 -0.97 4.89
CA ASP A 278 -20.59 -0.61 5.49
C ASP A 278 -21.74 -0.72 4.51
N LYS A 279 -21.50 -0.33 3.26
CA LYS A 279 -22.54 -0.37 2.21
C LYS A 279 -22.91 -1.79 1.79
N VAL A 280 -21.92 -2.72 1.73
CA VAL A 280 -22.08 -4.03 1.08
C VAL A 280 -22.17 -5.16 2.10
N ILE A 281 -21.27 -5.20 3.10
CA ILE A 281 -21.14 -6.34 4.02
C ILE A 281 -21.76 -6.05 5.38
N ASN A 282 -21.41 -4.90 5.98
CA ASN A 282 -21.67 -4.67 7.39
C ASN A 282 -23.16 -4.56 7.71
N LYS A 283 -23.95 -3.97 6.80
CA LYS A 283 -25.41 -3.84 7.00
C LYS A 283 -26.11 -5.17 7.23
N THR A 284 -25.65 -6.22 6.55
CA THR A 284 -26.27 -7.55 6.60
C THR A 284 -25.59 -8.45 7.62
N SER A 285 -24.26 -8.50 7.63
CA SER A 285 -23.50 -9.51 8.37
C SER A 285 -22.88 -8.99 9.67
N TYR A 286 -22.58 -7.68 9.76
CA TYR A 286 -21.87 -7.09 10.90
C TYR A 286 -22.46 -5.74 11.32
N PRO A 287 -23.75 -5.66 11.73
CA PRO A 287 -24.41 -4.36 11.99
C PRO A 287 -23.71 -3.50 13.06
N LYS A 288 -22.96 -4.11 13.98
CA LYS A 288 -22.18 -3.41 15.00
C LYS A 288 -20.97 -2.64 14.44
N LEU A 289 -20.55 -2.94 13.23
CA LEU A 289 -19.42 -2.26 12.55
C LEU A 289 -19.89 -1.09 11.68
N VAL A 290 -21.19 -1.00 11.38
CA VAL A 290 -21.74 0.07 10.53
C VAL A 290 -21.51 1.42 11.19
N ASP A 291 -20.94 2.35 10.42
CA ASP A 291 -20.60 3.71 10.85
C ASP A 291 -19.70 3.78 12.11
N LYS A 292 -18.96 2.70 12.43
CA LYS A 292 -18.04 2.70 13.56
C LYS A 292 -16.95 3.77 13.36
N GLY A 293 -16.78 4.65 14.35
CA GLY A 293 -15.88 5.81 14.27
C GLY A 293 -16.54 7.08 13.71
N ILE A 294 -17.83 7.03 13.37
CA ILE A 294 -18.61 8.19 12.93
C ILE A 294 -19.71 8.45 13.96
N TYR A 295 -19.82 9.68 14.41
CA TYR A 295 -20.77 10.10 15.42
C TYR A 295 -21.89 10.93 14.78
N ARG A 296 -22.99 10.27 14.43
CA ARG A 296 -24.15 10.95 13.86
C ARG A 296 -24.99 11.56 14.98
N ILE A 297 -25.16 12.88 14.97
CA ILE A 297 -26.15 13.54 15.82
C ILE A 297 -27.53 13.05 15.32
N LYS A 298 -28.24 12.27 16.12
CA LYS A 298 -29.63 11.96 15.86
C LYS A 298 -30.41 13.27 15.88
N LYS A 299 -30.81 13.78 14.72
CA LYS A 299 -31.82 14.84 14.69
C LYS A 299 -33.06 14.29 15.38
N LYS A 300 -33.38 14.88 16.54
CA LYS A 300 -34.67 14.67 17.21
C LYS A 300 -35.79 15.18 16.36
#